data_cd52d7507858c3edf5dd48cc320800bf
#
_entry.id   cd52d7507858c3edf5dd48cc320800bf
#
_cell.length_a   1.000
_cell.length_b   1.000
_cell.length_c   1.000
_cell.angle_alpha   90.00
_cell.angle_beta   90.00
_cell.angle_gamma   90.00
#
_symmetry.space_group_name_H-M   'P 1'
#
loop_
_entity.id
_entity.type
_entity.pdbx_description
1 polymer ?
#
loop_
_entity_poly.entity_id
_entity_poly.type
_entity_poly.pdbx_seq_one_letter_code
_entity_poly.pdbx_strand_id
1 'polypeptide(L)'
;MLNFNNSRCVAALCLAFSSQFSLAMPQFINEFHYDNAGPDVEEYVEVAGLAGSDLSGWRLDFYNGTNGQIYSSWSLSGIIADEGQGWGALSFSGGGLQNGTKDGIALVDSIGTLIQFISYEGVLTGTEGAAAGVTSEDVGIQETTSTPAGLSLQLSGSGTGWQDFSWTSDSSSFGQLNLGQNFAVPAQPTTVVKAVSEPSQLALFLLGCIGLMSKRLARR
;
A
#
# COMPACT_ATOMS: atom_id res chain seq x y z
N MET A 1 11.55 -16.80 69.45
CA MET A 1 11.44 -17.31 68.07
C MET A 1 10.45 -16.44 67.33
N LEU A 2 10.91 -15.53 66.52
CA LEU A 2 10.11 -14.64 65.70
C LEU A 2 10.14 -15.13 64.25
N ASN A 3 8.97 -15.58 63.76
CA ASN A 3 8.80 -16.02 62.35
C ASN A 3 8.46 -14.77 61.50
N PHE A 4 9.35 -14.37 60.62
CA PHE A 4 9.08 -13.37 59.58
C PHE A 4 8.50 -14.06 58.37
N ASN A 5 7.23 -13.84 58.08
CA ASN A 5 6.55 -14.27 56.86
C ASN A 5 6.78 -13.22 55.76
N ASN A 6 7.64 -13.54 54.80
CA ASN A 6 7.91 -12.71 53.64
C ASN A 6 6.83 -12.92 52.60
N SER A 7 5.81 -12.07 52.55
CA SER A 7 4.88 -11.99 51.42
C SER A 7 5.55 -11.25 50.27
N ARG A 8 5.97 -11.98 49.24
CA ARG A 8 6.44 -11.40 47.99
C ARG A 8 5.24 -11.04 47.11
N CYS A 9 4.95 -9.74 46.97
CA CYS A 9 4.05 -9.25 45.95
C CYS A 9 4.72 -9.39 44.58
N VAL A 10 4.21 -10.32 43.75
CA VAL A 10 4.58 -10.40 42.35
C VAL A 10 3.68 -9.42 41.59
N ALA A 11 4.25 -8.31 41.15
CA ALA A 11 3.57 -7.39 40.24
C ALA A 11 3.60 -8.00 38.84
N ALA A 12 2.46 -8.48 38.34
CA ALA A 12 2.31 -8.92 36.97
C ALA A 12 2.24 -7.70 36.05
N LEU A 13 3.31 -7.49 35.27
CA LEU A 13 3.37 -6.48 34.22
C LEU A 13 2.63 -7.01 32.99
N CYS A 14 1.40 -6.60 32.76
CA CYS A 14 0.66 -6.89 31.54
C CYS A 14 1.20 -6.02 30.40
N LEU A 15 2.04 -6.57 29.55
CA LEU A 15 2.42 -5.98 28.27
C LEU A 15 1.22 -6.09 27.30
N ALA A 16 0.55 -4.97 27.06
CA ALA A 16 -0.45 -4.86 26.00
C ALA A 16 0.30 -4.80 24.65
N PHE A 17 0.28 -5.90 23.91
CA PHE A 17 0.66 -5.89 22.49
C PHE A 17 -0.45 -5.17 21.72
N SER A 18 -0.21 -3.94 21.32
CA SER A 18 -1.01 -3.28 20.29
C SER A 18 -0.62 -3.91 18.94
N SER A 19 -1.47 -4.80 18.40
CA SER A 19 -1.35 -5.21 17.01
C SER A 19 -1.58 -3.97 16.13
N GLN A 20 -0.52 -3.49 15.53
CA GLN A 20 -0.61 -2.51 14.45
C GLN A 20 -1.16 -3.28 13.24
N PHE A 21 -2.42 -3.11 12.91
CA PHE A 21 -2.91 -3.47 11.59
C PHE A 21 -2.20 -2.53 10.61
N SER A 22 -1.20 -3.04 9.92
CA SER A 22 -0.71 -2.42 8.71
C SER A 22 -1.85 -2.52 7.70
N LEU A 23 -2.58 -1.43 7.49
CA LEU A 23 -3.42 -1.31 6.32
C LEU A 23 -2.45 -1.40 5.14
N ALA A 24 -2.61 -2.42 4.30
CA ALA A 24 -1.91 -2.48 3.04
C ALA A 24 -2.11 -1.12 2.35
N MET A 25 -1.00 -0.47 2.01
CA MET A 25 -1.06 0.83 1.33
C MET A 25 -1.66 0.56 -0.04
N PRO A 26 -2.79 1.18 -0.40
CA PRO A 26 -3.52 0.83 -1.60
C PRO A 26 -2.91 1.50 -2.86
N GLN A 27 -1.58 1.50 -2.99
CA GLN A 27 -0.93 1.93 -4.21
C GLN A 27 -0.87 0.77 -5.20
N PHE A 28 -1.15 1.05 -6.47
CA PHE A 28 -1.15 0.05 -7.52
C PHE A 28 -0.86 0.69 -8.87
N ILE A 29 -0.40 -0.11 -9.85
CA ILE A 29 -0.23 0.29 -11.24
C ILE A 29 -1.61 0.53 -11.82
N ASN A 30 -1.83 1.75 -12.30
CA ASN A 30 -3.14 2.25 -12.73
C ASN A 30 -3.29 2.34 -14.23
N GLU A 31 -2.22 2.72 -14.92
CA GLU A 31 -2.18 2.95 -16.35
C GLU A 31 -0.75 2.75 -16.83
N PHE A 32 -0.58 2.27 -18.06
CA PHE A 32 0.72 2.23 -18.73
C PHE A 32 0.57 2.21 -20.25
N HIS A 33 1.61 2.68 -20.93
CA HIS A 33 1.72 2.69 -22.38
C HIS A 33 3.09 2.18 -22.78
N TYR A 34 3.19 1.20 -23.71
CA TYR A 34 4.44 0.56 -24.08
C TYR A 34 4.63 0.38 -25.60
N ASP A 35 3.57 0.43 -26.45
CA ASP A 35 3.66 0.21 -27.90
C ASP A 35 2.62 1.02 -28.67
N ASN A 36 3.03 1.65 -29.77
CA ASN A 36 2.12 2.36 -30.65
C ASN A 36 2.56 2.29 -32.13
N ALA A 37 1.69 2.75 -33.01
CA ALA A 37 1.97 2.82 -34.44
C ALA A 37 3.14 3.75 -34.75
N GLY A 38 4.19 3.23 -35.35
CA GLY A 38 5.41 3.97 -35.68
C GLY A 38 6.53 3.77 -34.63
N PRO A 39 7.38 4.77 -34.42
CA PRO A 39 8.30 4.73 -33.30
C PRO A 39 7.55 4.81 -31.97
N ASP A 40 7.95 4.03 -30.97
CA ASP A 40 7.35 4.10 -29.65
C ASP A 40 7.65 5.47 -29.01
N VAL A 41 6.62 6.13 -28.58
CA VAL A 41 6.67 7.47 -27.99
C VAL A 41 5.79 7.51 -26.75
N GLU A 42 6.16 8.40 -25.82
CA GLU A 42 5.35 8.66 -24.62
C GLU A 42 5.13 7.43 -23.72
N GLU A 43 6.09 6.50 -23.68
CA GLU A 43 6.05 5.35 -22.78
C GLU A 43 6.04 5.80 -21.31
N TYR A 44 5.16 5.24 -20.51
CA TYR A 44 5.05 5.55 -19.09
C TYR A 44 4.34 4.43 -18.31
N VAL A 45 4.46 4.53 -16.98
CA VAL A 45 3.67 3.78 -16.03
C VAL A 45 3.13 4.75 -14.99
N GLU A 46 1.86 4.61 -14.66
CA GLU A 46 1.19 5.40 -13.64
C GLU A 46 0.86 4.56 -12.42
N VAL A 47 1.02 5.17 -11.25
CA VAL A 47 0.68 4.58 -9.96
C VAL A 47 -0.42 5.42 -9.32
N ALA A 48 -1.59 4.81 -9.08
CA ALA A 48 -2.65 5.40 -8.28
C ALA A 48 -2.55 4.98 -6.82
N GLY A 49 -3.14 5.81 -5.95
CA GLY A 49 -3.15 5.55 -4.51
C GLY A 49 -3.88 6.62 -3.72
N LEU A 50 -3.88 6.48 -2.40
CA LEU A 50 -4.44 7.49 -1.51
C LEU A 50 -3.68 8.80 -1.61
N ALA A 51 -4.41 9.90 -1.66
CA ALA A 51 -3.86 11.24 -1.57
C ALA A 51 -3.01 11.41 -0.30
N GLY A 52 -1.85 12.07 -0.44
CA GLY A 52 -0.86 12.23 0.62
C GLY A 52 0.15 11.08 0.72
N SER A 53 0.01 10.00 -0.05
CA SER A 53 1.01 8.93 -0.12
C SER A 53 2.29 9.43 -0.77
N ASP A 54 3.43 9.19 -0.12
CA ASP A 54 4.77 9.52 -0.63
C ASP A 54 5.36 8.28 -1.30
N LEU A 55 5.66 8.38 -2.59
CA LEU A 55 6.30 7.32 -3.39
C LEU A 55 7.84 7.40 -3.35
N SER A 56 8.44 8.25 -2.52
CA SER A 56 9.89 8.32 -2.37
C SER A 56 10.47 6.98 -1.92
N GLY A 57 11.46 6.49 -2.68
CA GLY A 57 12.10 5.21 -2.44
C GLY A 57 11.35 3.99 -2.99
N TRP A 58 10.14 4.18 -3.54
CA TRP A 58 9.47 3.15 -4.31
C TRP A 58 10.14 3.00 -5.68
N ARG A 59 9.86 1.89 -6.38
CA ARG A 59 10.37 1.66 -7.74
C ARG A 59 9.43 0.79 -8.55
N LEU A 60 9.58 0.91 -9.86
CA LEU A 60 9.05 -0.02 -10.84
C LEU A 60 10.22 -0.86 -11.35
N ASP A 61 10.12 -2.18 -11.26
CA ASP A 61 11.07 -3.13 -11.84
C ASP A 61 10.43 -3.76 -13.09
N PHE A 62 11.12 -3.69 -14.23
CA PHE A 62 10.63 -4.19 -15.52
C PHE A 62 11.29 -5.52 -15.85
N TYR A 63 10.48 -6.54 -16.12
CA TYR A 63 10.89 -7.92 -16.29
C TYR A 63 10.76 -8.38 -17.74
N ASN A 64 11.83 -8.96 -18.28
CA ASN A 64 11.82 -9.56 -19.62
C ASN A 64 11.12 -10.92 -19.59
N GLY A 65 10.09 -11.10 -20.41
CA GLY A 65 9.27 -12.31 -20.49
C GLY A 65 10.00 -13.56 -20.97
N THR A 66 11.15 -13.40 -21.65
CA THR A 66 11.96 -14.51 -22.13
C THR A 66 12.67 -15.26 -21.00
N ASN A 67 13.15 -14.53 -19.98
CA ASN A 67 14.01 -15.09 -18.93
C ASN A 67 13.56 -14.75 -17.50
N GLY A 68 12.57 -13.86 -17.32
CA GLY A 68 12.08 -13.43 -16.01
C GLY A 68 13.05 -12.51 -15.25
N GLN A 69 14.06 -11.95 -15.92
CA GLN A 69 15.05 -11.07 -15.30
C GLN A 69 14.65 -9.61 -15.45
N ILE A 70 15.12 -8.77 -14.52
CA ILE A 70 14.94 -7.34 -14.57
C ILE A 70 15.84 -6.75 -15.66
N TYR A 71 15.25 -6.05 -16.64
CA TYR A 71 16.02 -5.35 -17.67
C TYR A 71 16.14 -3.84 -17.42
N SER A 72 15.24 -3.29 -16.61
CA SER A 72 15.24 -1.87 -16.23
C SER A 72 14.55 -1.66 -14.90
N SER A 73 14.87 -0.56 -14.22
CA SER A 73 14.20 -0.14 -12.98
C SER A 73 14.07 1.38 -12.94
N TRP A 74 12.89 1.88 -12.60
CA TRP A 74 12.65 3.32 -12.42
C TRP A 74 12.42 3.61 -10.94
N SER A 75 13.20 4.53 -10.36
CA SER A 75 12.95 5.04 -9.01
C SER A 75 11.79 6.01 -9.01
N LEU A 76 10.85 5.83 -8.10
CA LEU A 76 9.69 6.69 -7.96
C LEU A 76 9.93 7.76 -6.90
N SER A 77 9.23 8.89 -7.04
CA SER A 77 9.22 9.97 -6.06
C SER A 77 7.99 10.84 -6.26
N GLY A 78 7.64 11.59 -5.25
CA GLY A 78 6.50 12.52 -5.27
C GLY A 78 5.40 12.09 -4.31
N ILE A 79 4.52 13.05 -4.01
CA ILE A 79 3.37 12.85 -3.15
C ILE A 79 2.12 12.84 -4.04
N ILE A 80 1.31 11.81 -3.93
CA ILE A 80 0.04 11.70 -4.66
C ILE A 80 -0.88 12.83 -4.20
N ALA A 81 -1.31 13.67 -5.15
CA ALA A 81 -2.27 14.73 -4.88
C ALA A 81 -3.69 14.18 -4.77
N ASP A 82 -4.61 14.92 -4.13
CA ASP A 82 -6.02 14.56 -4.14
C ASP A 82 -6.67 15.06 -5.45
N GLU A 83 -7.06 14.13 -6.30
CA GLU A 83 -7.79 14.39 -7.54
C GLU A 83 -9.30 14.15 -7.38
N GLY A 84 -9.71 13.68 -6.21
CA GLY A 84 -11.09 13.46 -5.81
C GLY A 84 -11.25 12.27 -4.87
N GLN A 85 -12.11 12.43 -3.91
CA GLN A 85 -12.45 11.39 -2.92
C GLN A 85 -11.27 10.82 -2.13
N GLY A 86 -10.16 11.55 -2.02
CA GLY A 86 -8.96 11.13 -1.31
C GLY A 86 -8.05 10.20 -2.13
N TRP A 87 -8.18 10.18 -3.45
CA TRP A 87 -7.36 9.42 -4.38
C TRP A 87 -6.69 10.31 -5.42
N GLY A 88 -5.63 9.83 -6.01
CA GLY A 88 -4.92 10.48 -7.10
C GLY A 88 -3.90 9.55 -7.74
N ALA A 89 -3.17 10.08 -8.71
CA ALA A 89 -2.17 9.33 -9.47
C ALA A 89 -0.89 10.12 -9.69
N LEU A 90 0.20 9.39 -9.95
CA LEU A 90 1.48 9.92 -10.41
C LEU A 90 2.00 9.07 -11.55
N SER A 91 2.33 9.70 -12.67
CA SER A 91 2.94 9.04 -13.83
C SER A 91 4.45 9.20 -13.84
N PHE A 92 5.12 8.15 -14.29
CA PHE A 92 6.57 8.06 -14.41
C PHE A 92 6.93 7.63 -15.82
N SER A 93 7.86 8.33 -16.45
CA SER A 93 8.36 8.02 -17.78
C SER A 93 9.89 7.86 -17.74
N GLY A 94 10.40 6.85 -18.41
CA GLY A 94 11.83 6.58 -18.50
C GLY A 94 12.21 6.04 -19.87
N GLY A 95 11.22 5.64 -20.66
CA GLY A 95 11.38 5.02 -21.97
C GLY A 95 11.99 3.62 -21.94
N GLY A 96 11.85 2.89 -23.03
CA GLY A 96 12.43 1.57 -23.20
C GLY A 96 11.66 0.44 -22.54
N LEU A 97 10.33 0.57 -22.45
CA LEU A 97 9.46 -0.55 -22.16
C LEU A 97 9.54 -1.56 -23.32
N GLN A 98 9.73 -2.84 -23.01
CA GLN A 98 9.84 -3.86 -24.05
C GLN A 98 8.46 -4.20 -24.60
N ASN A 99 8.39 -4.43 -25.93
CA ASN A 99 7.17 -4.81 -26.66
C ASN A 99 7.15 -6.32 -26.93
N GLY A 100 7.86 -7.08 -26.11
CA GLY A 100 7.93 -8.53 -26.24
C GLY A 100 6.77 -9.22 -25.56
N THR A 101 6.52 -10.46 -25.95
CA THR A 101 5.50 -11.28 -25.30
C THR A 101 5.86 -11.55 -23.85
N LYS A 102 4.89 -11.35 -22.94
CA LYS A 102 4.94 -11.66 -21.51
C LYS A 102 5.85 -10.74 -20.68
N ASP A 103 6.16 -9.55 -21.17
CA ASP A 103 6.94 -8.63 -20.36
C ASP A 103 6.13 -8.15 -19.13
N GLY A 104 6.80 -7.81 -18.05
CA GLY A 104 6.14 -7.55 -16.78
C GLY A 104 6.62 -6.31 -16.07
N ILE A 105 5.76 -5.77 -15.21
CA ILE A 105 6.00 -4.60 -14.39
C ILE A 105 5.69 -4.95 -12.94
N ALA A 106 6.69 -4.80 -12.06
CA ALA A 106 6.52 -4.95 -10.63
C ALA A 106 6.57 -3.59 -9.93
N LEU A 107 5.60 -3.29 -9.10
CA LEU A 107 5.60 -2.17 -8.18
C LEU A 107 6.18 -2.66 -6.84
N VAL A 108 7.22 -1.99 -6.38
CA VAL A 108 7.96 -2.35 -5.16
C VAL A 108 8.04 -1.15 -4.23
N ASP A 109 7.70 -1.35 -2.97
CA ASP A 109 7.72 -0.28 -1.96
C ASP A 109 9.13 0.13 -1.52
N SER A 110 9.22 1.15 -0.67
CA SER A 110 10.48 1.73 -0.19
C SER A 110 11.32 0.78 0.68
N ILE A 111 10.74 -0.31 1.20
CA ILE A 111 11.46 -1.32 1.99
C ILE A 111 11.73 -2.61 1.19
N GLY A 112 11.38 -2.62 -0.11
CA GLY A 112 11.64 -3.73 -1.02
C GLY A 112 10.54 -4.79 -1.09
N THR A 113 9.34 -4.51 -0.57
CA THR A 113 8.20 -5.43 -0.64
C THR A 113 7.55 -5.34 -2.02
N LEU A 114 7.26 -6.50 -2.62
CA LEU A 114 6.47 -6.58 -3.84
C LEU A 114 5.02 -6.22 -3.51
N ILE A 115 4.50 -5.16 -4.14
CA ILE A 115 3.13 -4.68 -3.96
C ILE A 115 2.22 -5.25 -5.04
N GLN A 116 2.68 -5.22 -6.30
CA GLN A 116 1.94 -5.74 -7.44
C GLN A 116 2.92 -6.23 -8.50
N PHE A 117 2.56 -7.29 -9.22
CA PHE A 117 3.30 -7.79 -10.36
C PHE A 117 2.34 -8.13 -11.49
N ILE A 118 2.28 -7.27 -12.49
CA ILE A 118 1.48 -7.44 -13.69
C ILE A 118 2.34 -7.80 -14.88
N SER A 119 1.72 -8.31 -15.93
CA SER A 119 2.33 -8.54 -17.23
C SER A 119 1.33 -8.27 -18.35
N TYR A 120 1.81 -8.08 -19.53
CA TYR A 120 1.04 -7.95 -20.75
C TYR A 120 1.48 -9.03 -21.76
N GLU A 121 0.56 -9.44 -22.65
CA GLU A 121 0.78 -10.48 -23.66
C GLU A 121 1.11 -11.88 -23.09
N GLY A 122 0.66 -12.15 -21.87
CA GLY A 122 0.79 -13.42 -21.16
C GLY A 122 1.51 -13.30 -19.82
N VAL A 123 1.58 -14.41 -19.10
CA VAL A 123 2.18 -14.47 -17.75
C VAL A 123 3.66 -14.85 -17.79
N LEU A 124 4.44 -14.31 -16.84
CA LEU A 124 5.82 -14.70 -16.60
C LEU A 124 6.05 -15.00 -15.12
N THR A 125 7.14 -15.68 -14.81
CA THR A 125 7.61 -15.83 -13.42
C THR A 125 8.93 -15.05 -13.28
N GLY A 126 8.99 -14.12 -12.34
CA GLY A 126 10.21 -13.38 -12.04
C GLY A 126 11.31 -14.32 -11.52
N THR A 127 12.55 -14.11 -11.93
CA THR A 127 13.69 -14.94 -11.50
C THR A 127 14.62 -14.19 -10.55
N GLU A 128 14.44 -12.89 -10.39
CA GLU A 128 15.25 -12.06 -9.50
C GLU A 128 14.44 -10.88 -8.92
N GLY A 129 15.05 -10.09 -8.06
CA GLY A 129 14.43 -8.93 -7.43
C GLY A 129 13.26 -9.29 -6.48
N ALA A 130 12.34 -8.36 -6.32
CA ALA A 130 11.21 -8.53 -5.42
C ALA A 130 10.18 -9.57 -5.92
N ALA A 131 10.11 -9.80 -7.25
CA ALA A 131 9.22 -10.80 -7.86
C ALA A 131 9.87 -12.16 -8.08
N ALA A 132 11.04 -12.44 -7.49
CA ALA A 132 11.70 -13.74 -7.62
C ALA A 132 10.79 -14.90 -7.16
N GLY A 133 10.48 -15.84 -8.06
CA GLY A 133 9.58 -16.97 -7.81
C GLY A 133 8.08 -16.62 -7.83
N VAL A 134 7.71 -15.38 -8.09
CA VAL A 134 6.32 -14.93 -8.18
C VAL A 134 5.89 -14.93 -9.65
N THR A 135 4.69 -15.43 -9.92
CA THR A 135 4.07 -15.36 -11.25
C THR A 135 3.23 -14.09 -11.34
N SER A 136 3.38 -13.37 -12.46
CA SER A 136 2.64 -12.14 -12.73
C SER A 136 1.16 -12.40 -13.01
N GLU A 137 0.35 -11.35 -12.90
CA GLU A 137 -1.02 -11.32 -13.40
C GLU A 137 -1.03 -10.66 -14.77
N ASP A 138 -1.53 -11.39 -15.80
CA ASP A 138 -1.70 -10.84 -17.13
C ASP A 138 -2.88 -9.87 -17.16
N VAL A 139 -2.65 -8.64 -17.64
CA VAL A 139 -3.71 -7.62 -17.78
C VAL A 139 -4.79 -8.01 -18.80
N GLY A 140 -4.53 -9.04 -19.64
CA GLY A 140 -5.49 -9.65 -20.57
C GLY A 140 -5.80 -8.82 -21.82
N ILE A 141 -5.18 -7.68 -21.99
CA ILE A 141 -5.23 -6.81 -23.18
C ILE A 141 -3.80 -6.35 -23.52
N GLN A 142 -3.61 -5.88 -24.74
CA GLN A 142 -2.28 -5.52 -25.22
C GLN A 142 -2.33 -4.30 -26.15
N GLU A 143 -1.19 -3.63 -26.26
CA GLU A 143 -0.90 -2.68 -27.32
C GLU A 143 -0.16 -3.41 -28.47
N THR A 144 -0.11 -2.80 -29.61
CA THR A 144 0.55 -3.35 -30.80
C THR A 144 1.11 -2.23 -31.66
N THR A 145 1.97 -2.55 -32.60
CA THR A 145 2.49 -1.62 -33.61
C THR A 145 1.39 -0.94 -34.47
N SER A 146 0.12 -1.24 -34.25
CA SER A 146 -1.02 -0.55 -34.86
C SER A 146 -1.89 0.20 -33.85
N THR A 147 -1.54 0.20 -32.57
CA THR A 147 -2.22 0.99 -31.54
C THR A 147 -2.06 2.48 -31.85
N PRO A 148 -3.16 3.26 -31.97
CA PRO A 148 -3.05 4.70 -32.17
C PRO A 148 -2.28 5.37 -31.02
N ALA A 149 -1.37 6.31 -31.38
CA ALA A 149 -0.72 7.13 -30.36
C ALA A 149 -1.74 7.90 -29.49
N GLY A 150 -1.46 8.03 -28.20
CA GLY A 150 -2.34 8.66 -27.24
C GLY A 150 -3.40 7.73 -26.63
N LEU A 151 -3.34 6.42 -26.91
CA LEU A 151 -4.03 5.39 -26.13
C LEU A 151 -3.09 4.82 -25.07
N SER A 152 -3.69 4.17 -24.09
CA SER A 152 -2.98 3.44 -23.02
C SER A 152 -3.78 2.23 -22.57
N LEU A 153 -3.15 1.33 -21.83
CA LEU A 153 -3.82 0.31 -21.05
C LEU A 153 -4.06 0.86 -19.65
N GLN A 154 -5.32 0.94 -19.24
CA GLN A 154 -5.71 1.61 -18.01
C GLN A 154 -6.82 0.87 -17.28
N LEU A 155 -6.89 1.04 -15.95
CA LEU A 155 -7.93 0.48 -15.11
C LEU A 155 -9.21 1.32 -15.19
N SER A 156 -10.36 0.68 -15.26
CA SER A 156 -11.68 1.32 -15.22
C SER A 156 -12.65 0.52 -14.35
N GLY A 157 -13.70 1.18 -13.84
CA GLY A 157 -14.68 0.57 -12.95
C GLY A 157 -14.85 1.34 -11.64
N SER A 158 -15.29 0.67 -10.58
CA SER A 158 -15.53 1.32 -9.29
C SER A 158 -15.03 0.46 -8.13
N GLY A 159 -14.29 1.06 -7.18
CA GLY A 159 -13.76 0.31 -6.06
C GLY A 159 -12.77 1.06 -5.20
N THR A 160 -11.95 0.32 -4.43
CA THR A 160 -10.93 0.86 -3.52
C THR A 160 -9.56 0.20 -3.70
N GLY A 161 -9.46 -0.82 -4.53
CA GLY A 161 -8.24 -1.55 -4.81
C GLY A 161 -8.21 -2.02 -6.25
N TRP A 162 -7.03 -2.29 -6.76
CA TRP A 162 -6.84 -2.64 -8.18
C TRP A 162 -7.69 -3.84 -8.63
N GLN A 163 -8.00 -4.79 -7.74
CA GLN A 163 -8.84 -5.97 -8.03
C GLN A 163 -10.31 -5.62 -8.30
N ASP A 164 -10.74 -4.42 -7.93
CA ASP A 164 -12.12 -3.95 -8.15
C ASP A 164 -12.30 -3.38 -9.57
N PHE A 165 -11.21 -3.13 -10.26
CA PHE A 165 -11.18 -2.54 -11.59
C PHE A 165 -10.86 -3.58 -12.66
N SER A 166 -11.10 -3.23 -13.91
CA SER A 166 -10.77 -4.05 -15.08
C SER A 166 -9.90 -3.25 -16.04
N TRP A 167 -8.91 -3.91 -16.65
CA TRP A 167 -8.07 -3.31 -17.66
C TRP A 167 -8.86 -3.04 -18.95
N THR A 168 -8.65 -1.87 -19.53
CA THR A 168 -9.23 -1.43 -20.80
C THR A 168 -8.21 -0.61 -21.58
N SER A 169 -8.40 -0.43 -22.89
CA SER A 169 -7.66 0.54 -23.68
C SER A 169 -8.53 1.76 -23.92
N ASP A 170 -8.03 2.92 -23.57
CA ASP A 170 -8.72 4.22 -23.76
C ASP A 170 -7.68 5.33 -23.95
N SER A 171 -8.16 6.57 -24.14
CA SER A 171 -7.30 7.75 -24.23
C SER A 171 -6.46 7.92 -22.97
N SER A 172 -5.16 8.13 -23.15
CA SER A 172 -4.21 8.33 -22.06
C SER A 172 -4.68 9.44 -21.12
N SER A 173 -4.61 9.16 -19.81
CA SER A 173 -4.87 10.12 -18.74
C SER A 173 -3.61 10.52 -17.97
N PHE A 174 -2.45 10.38 -18.58
CA PHE A 174 -1.13 10.60 -18.02
C PHE A 174 -1.06 11.64 -16.89
N GLY A 175 -0.76 11.18 -15.67
CA GLY A 175 -0.63 12.01 -14.46
C GLY A 175 -1.96 12.40 -13.81
N GLN A 176 -3.06 11.75 -14.19
CA GLN A 176 -4.39 11.94 -13.59
C GLN A 176 -5.12 10.61 -13.52
N LEU A 177 -6.05 10.48 -12.57
CA LEU A 177 -6.93 9.30 -12.49
C LEU A 177 -7.70 9.08 -13.80
N ASN A 178 -7.87 7.82 -14.20
CA ASN A 178 -8.51 7.44 -15.44
C ASN A 178 -9.99 7.88 -15.46
N LEU A 179 -10.48 8.39 -16.61
CA LEU A 179 -11.85 8.88 -16.75
C LEU A 179 -12.93 7.83 -16.41
N GLY A 180 -12.63 6.55 -16.62
CA GLY A 180 -13.52 5.42 -16.32
C GLY A 180 -13.45 4.91 -14.89
N GLN A 181 -12.65 5.51 -14.01
CA GLN A 181 -12.48 5.08 -12.62
C GLN A 181 -13.35 5.89 -11.66
N ASN A 182 -14.00 5.16 -10.74
CA ASN A 182 -14.74 5.76 -9.63
C ASN A 182 -14.24 5.15 -8.31
N PHE A 183 -13.43 5.89 -7.59
CA PHE A 183 -12.94 5.46 -6.29
C PHE A 183 -14.00 5.66 -5.21
N ALA A 184 -14.19 4.64 -4.37
CA ALA A 184 -14.96 4.80 -3.15
C ALA A 184 -14.13 5.59 -2.13
N VAL A 185 -14.81 6.43 -1.36
CA VAL A 185 -14.16 7.16 -0.25
C VAL A 185 -13.48 6.14 0.68
N PRO A 186 -12.18 6.28 0.96
CA PRO A 186 -11.50 5.39 1.88
C PRO A 186 -12.23 5.36 3.22
N ALA A 187 -12.48 4.17 3.76
CA ALA A 187 -13.06 4.05 5.08
C ALA A 187 -12.14 4.76 6.08
N GLN A 188 -12.61 5.88 6.62
CA GLN A 188 -11.89 6.54 7.71
C GLN A 188 -11.70 5.52 8.83
N PRO A 189 -10.49 5.36 9.38
CA PRO A 189 -10.31 4.55 10.57
C PRO A 189 -11.25 5.12 11.62
N THR A 190 -12.33 4.41 11.91
CA THR A 190 -13.15 4.74 13.06
C THR A 190 -12.23 4.60 14.26
N THR A 191 -11.72 5.71 14.76
CA THR A 191 -11.14 5.76 16.08
C THR A 191 -12.29 5.45 17.03
N VAL A 192 -12.48 4.16 17.28
CA VAL A 192 -13.23 3.74 18.46
C VAL A 192 -12.39 4.25 19.62
N VAL A 193 -12.66 5.48 20.04
CA VAL A 193 -12.20 5.98 21.33
C VAL A 193 -12.94 5.08 22.34
N LYS A 194 -12.36 3.90 22.59
CA LYS A 194 -12.77 3.10 23.73
C LYS A 194 -12.51 4.02 24.91
N ALA A 195 -13.58 4.58 25.46
CA ALA A 195 -13.50 5.34 26.67
C ALA A 195 -12.77 4.44 27.67
N VAL A 196 -11.48 4.71 27.87
CA VAL A 196 -10.74 4.13 28.98
C VAL A 196 -11.46 4.71 30.17
N SER A 197 -12.28 3.88 30.83
CA SER A 197 -12.82 4.25 32.14
C SER A 197 -11.60 4.44 33.04
N GLU A 198 -11.19 5.70 33.21
CA GLU A 198 -10.16 6.02 34.16
C GLU A 198 -10.60 5.41 35.50
N PRO A 199 -9.73 4.62 36.15
CA PRO A 199 -10.03 4.18 37.49
C PRO A 199 -10.27 5.47 38.27
N SER A 200 -11.53 5.67 38.66
CA SER A 200 -11.99 6.93 39.22
C SER A 200 -11.00 7.37 40.28
N GLN A 201 -10.38 8.52 40.14
CA GLN A 201 -9.44 9.07 41.14
C GLN A 201 -10.10 9.11 42.51
N LEU A 202 -11.45 9.11 42.57
CA LEU A 202 -12.24 8.91 43.76
C LEU A 202 -11.99 7.55 44.47
N ALA A 203 -11.77 6.46 43.72
CA ALA A 203 -11.50 5.14 44.32
C ALA A 203 -10.10 5.11 44.99
N LEU A 204 -9.12 5.74 44.37
CA LEU A 204 -7.80 5.88 44.96
C LEU A 204 -7.79 6.81 46.20
N PHE A 205 -8.61 7.88 46.13
CA PHE A 205 -8.73 8.83 47.27
C PHE A 205 -9.45 8.17 48.46
N LEU A 206 -10.48 7.36 48.24
CA LEU A 206 -11.17 6.60 49.27
C LEU A 206 -10.27 5.54 49.91
N LEU A 207 -9.48 4.80 49.15
CA LEU A 207 -8.49 3.86 49.69
C LEU A 207 -7.39 4.54 50.51
N GLY A 208 -6.96 5.72 50.10
CA GLY A 208 -6.01 6.56 50.85
C GLY A 208 -6.56 7.05 52.17
N CYS A 209 -7.81 7.48 52.20
CA CYS A 209 -8.51 7.95 53.44
C CYS A 209 -8.76 6.83 54.43
N ILE A 210 -9.14 5.62 53.95
CA ILE A 210 -9.33 4.45 54.82
C ILE A 210 -8.00 4.02 55.48
N GLY A 211 -6.89 4.06 54.70
CA GLY A 211 -5.56 3.75 55.24
C GLY A 211 -5.07 4.74 56.28
N LEU A 212 -5.42 6.02 56.16
CA LEU A 212 -5.09 7.05 57.17
C LEU A 212 -5.96 6.95 58.45
N MET A 213 -7.22 6.59 58.36
CA MET A 213 -8.10 6.37 59.52
C MET A 213 -7.67 5.14 60.32
N SER A 214 -7.31 4.03 59.67
CA SER A 214 -6.85 2.83 60.36
C SER A 214 -5.57 3.05 61.20
N LYS A 215 -4.66 3.89 60.70
CA LYS A 215 -3.44 4.26 61.47
C LYS A 215 -3.71 5.16 62.69
N ARG A 216 -4.80 5.94 62.69
CA ARG A 216 -5.19 6.75 63.85
C ARG A 216 -5.87 5.94 64.96
N LEU A 217 -6.61 4.93 64.60
CA LEU A 217 -7.28 4.02 65.58
C LEU A 217 -6.29 3.06 66.27
N ALA A 218 -5.17 2.72 65.63
CA ALA A 218 -4.15 1.83 66.20
C ALA A 218 -3.16 2.54 67.15
N ARG A 219 -3.34 3.83 67.38
CA ARG A 219 -2.46 4.67 68.25
C ARG A 219 -3.21 5.21 69.51
N ARG A 220 -4.36 4.68 69.86
CA ARG A 220 -5.04 4.98 71.13
C ARG A 220 -5.11 3.74 72.02
#